data_67c8174f2fcfdc463bbf9563e6ff4c50
#
_entry.id   67c8174f2fcfdc463bbf9563e6ff4c50
#
_cell.length_a   1.000
_cell.length_b   1.000
_cell.length_c   1.000
_cell.angle_alpha   90.00
_cell.angle_beta   90.00
_cell.angle_gamma   90.00
#
_symmetry.space_group_name_H-M   'P 1'
#
loop_
_entity.id
_entity.type
_entity.pdbx_description
1 polymer ?
#
loop_
_entity_poly.entity_id
_entity_poly.type
_entity_poly.pdbx_seq_one_letter_code
_entity_poly.pdbx_strand_id
1 'polypeptide(L)'
;MRQITVFIVDDNKELRNALEEIVSMSEGYHCIGTASSAEEAVDRIPIVRPDVVLMDINLGTEESGIDVVKVLKPRIPDTNFMICTVYEEDEKIFEALSAGASGYILKKTPPGRMLEAIRELYEGGAPMSSQIARKVV
;
A
#
# COMPACT_ATOMS: atom_id res chain seq x y z
N MET A 1 15.97 -15.18 -9.51
CA MET A 1 14.66 -14.55 -9.71
C MET A 1 14.58 -13.25 -8.91
N ARG A 2 14.08 -12.21 -9.53
CA ARG A 2 13.94 -10.91 -8.89
C ARG A 2 12.84 -10.95 -7.83
N GLN A 3 13.12 -10.43 -6.65
CA GLN A 3 12.13 -10.32 -5.59
C GLN A 3 11.28 -9.07 -5.80
N ILE A 4 10.02 -9.14 -5.39
CA ILE A 4 9.14 -7.98 -5.38
C ILE A 4 9.52 -7.13 -4.17
N THR A 5 9.92 -5.90 -4.38
CA THR A 5 10.27 -5.00 -3.28
C THR A 5 9.03 -4.27 -2.78
N VAL A 6 8.83 -4.29 -1.48
CA VAL A 6 7.64 -3.74 -0.83
C VAL A 6 8.05 -2.72 0.21
N PHE A 7 7.35 -1.58 0.23
CA PHE A 7 7.52 -0.56 1.26
C PHE A 7 6.19 -0.45 2.01
N ILE A 8 6.25 -0.38 3.33
CA ILE A 8 5.05 -0.39 4.18
C ILE A 8 4.92 0.92 4.94
N VAL A 9 3.78 1.59 4.82
CA VAL A 9 3.49 2.83 5.53
C VAL A 9 2.26 2.64 6.42
N ASP A 10 2.46 2.70 7.73
CA ASP A 10 1.40 2.54 8.71
C ASP A 10 1.89 3.17 10.02
N ASP A 11 1.05 3.97 10.68
CA ASP A 11 1.43 4.60 11.94
C ASP A 11 1.35 3.64 13.14
N ASN A 12 0.66 2.51 12.99
CA ASN A 12 0.57 1.49 14.03
C ASN A 12 1.81 0.60 13.98
N LYS A 13 2.67 0.72 14.98
CA LYS A 13 3.94 0.00 15.04
C LYS A 13 3.78 -1.51 15.01
N GLU A 14 2.82 -2.04 15.77
CA GLU A 14 2.61 -3.48 15.84
C GLU A 14 2.18 -4.05 14.50
N LEU A 15 1.24 -3.39 13.84
CA LEU A 15 0.77 -3.84 12.54
C LEU A 15 1.87 -3.68 11.48
N ARG A 16 2.60 -2.57 11.51
CA ARG A 16 3.71 -2.33 10.58
C ARG A 16 4.76 -3.43 10.70
N ASN A 17 5.13 -3.80 11.94
CA ASN A 17 6.09 -4.85 12.19
C ASN A 17 5.57 -6.21 11.73
N ALA A 18 4.28 -6.48 11.95
CA ALA A 18 3.68 -7.74 11.52
C ALA A 18 3.69 -7.87 9.99
N LEU A 19 3.35 -6.80 9.29
CA LEU A 19 3.37 -6.80 7.82
C LEU A 19 4.80 -6.96 7.29
N GLU A 20 5.74 -6.28 7.91
CA GLU A 20 7.15 -6.40 7.53
C GLU A 20 7.63 -7.84 7.67
N GLU A 21 7.27 -8.50 8.77
CA GLU A 21 7.64 -9.88 9.02
C GLU A 21 7.03 -10.83 7.98
N ILE A 22 5.74 -10.66 7.69
CA ILE A 22 5.05 -11.47 6.68
C ILE A 22 5.75 -11.37 5.33
N VAL A 23 6.05 -10.15 4.90
CA VAL A 23 6.70 -9.91 3.62
C VAL A 23 8.12 -10.47 3.62
N SER A 24 8.88 -10.21 4.67
CA SER A 24 10.29 -10.60 4.76
C SER A 24 10.50 -12.12 4.84
N MET A 25 9.53 -12.83 5.40
CA MET A 25 9.61 -14.29 5.53
C MET A 25 9.06 -15.04 4.32
N SER A 26 8.51 -14.33 3.36
CA SER A 26 7.87 -14.96 2.20
C SER A 26 8.81 -14.96 1.00
N GLU A 27 8.98 -16.12 0.41
CA GLU A 27 9.85 -16.29 -0.75
C GLU A 27 9.33 -15.47 -1.93
N GLY A 28 10.24 -14.74 -2.56
CA GLY A 28 9.89 -13.88 -3.70
C GLY A 28 9.54 -12.45 -3.33
N TYR A 29 9.55 -12.12 -2.04
CA TYR A 29 9.23 -10.78 -1.54
C TYR A 29 10.35 -10.25 -0.66
N HIS A 30 10.54 -8.93 -0.71
CA HIS A 30 11.55 -8.27 0.11
C HIS A 30 11.00 -6.94 0.63
N CYS A 31 10.96 -6.75 1.94
CA CYS A 31 10.56 -5.47 2.51
C CYS A 31 11.77 -4.53 2.47
N ILE A 32 11.70 -3.53 1.60
CA ILE A 32 12.82 -2.61 1.38
C ILE A 32 12.82 -1.44 2.36
N GLY A 33 11.71 -1.22 3.07
CA GLY A 33 11.63 -0.19 4.10
C GLY A 33 10.23 -0.02 4.64
N THR A 34 10.14 0.72 5.74
CA THR A 34 8.87 1.07 6.37
C THR A 34 8.89 2.53 6.79
N ALA A 35 7.70 3.12 6.95
CA ALA A 35 7.54 4.47 7.44
C ALA A 35 6.31 4.54 8.35
N SER A 36 6.35 5.44 9.32
CA SER A 36 5.27 5.62 10.29
C SER A 36 4.46 6.89 10.07
N SER A 37 4.87 7.73 9.12
CA SER A 37 4.23 9.02 8.87
C SER A 37 4.23 9.37 7.39
N ALA A 38 3.38 10.31 7.02
CA ALA A 38 3.33 10.83 5.64
C ALA A 38 4.65 11.49 5.26
N GLU A 39 5.22 12.29 6.15
CA GLU A 39 6.47 12.97 5.91
C GLU A 39 7.61 12.00 5.62
N GLU A 40 7.75 10.99 6.46
CA GLU A 40 8.79 9.97 6.30
C GLU A 40 8.60 9.21 4.98
N ALA A 41 7.36 8.89 4.63
CA ALA A 41 7.05 8.18 3.39
C ALA A 41 7.44 9.02 2.16
N VAL A 42 7.09 10.31 2.15
CA VAL A 42 7.39 11.20 1.04
C VAL A 42 8.91 11.37 0.87
N ASP A 43 9.65 11.40 1.98
CA ASP A 43 11.10 11.55 1.93
C ASP A 43 11.81 10.28 1.45
N ARG A 44 11.36 9.12 1.89
CA ARG A 44 12.09 7.86 1.69
C ARG A 44 11.69 7.07 0.44
N ILE A 45 10.41 7.03 0.12
CA ILE A 45 9.94 6.22 -1.00
C ILE A 45 10.59 6.58 -2.34
N PRO A 46 10.73 7.87 -2.70
CA PRO A 46 11.39 8.22 -3.97
C PRO A 46 12.85 7.79 -4.05
N ILE A 47 13.52 7.66 -2.91
CA ILE A 47 14.92 7.25 -2.87
C ILE A 47 15.06 5.75 -3.12
N VAL A 48 14.24 4.94 -2.45
CA VAL A 48 14.34 3.47 -2.54
C VAL A 48 13.58 2.87 -3.72
N ARG A 49 12.60 3.58 -4.24
CA ARG A 49 11.81 3.17 -5.41
C ARG A 49 11.32 1.73 -5.36
N PRO A 50 10.43 1.42 -4.40
CA PRO A 50 9.90 0.07 -4.29
C PRO A 50 9.00 -0.28 -5.47
N ASP A 51 8.81 -1.56 -5.71
CA ASP A 51 7.84 -2.01 -6.71
C ASP A 51 6.42 -1.74 -6.25
N VAL A 52 6.15 -1.99 -4.96
CA VAL A 52 4.81 -1.89 -4.37
C VAL A 52 4.90 -1.17 -3.03
N VAL A 53 3.95 -0.26 -2.80
CA VAL A 53 3.78 0.39 -1.50
C VAL A 53 2.44 -0.02 -0.91
N LEU A 54 2.47 -0.54 0.33
CA LEU A 54 1.24 -0.73 1.12
C LEU A 54 1.06 0.52 1.95
N MET A 55 -0.05 1.22 1.73
CA MET A 55 -0.29 2.54 2.30
C MET A 55 -1.55 2.58 3.14
N ASP A 56 -1.41 2.90 4.42
CA ASP A 56 -2.58 3.17 5.26
C ASP A 56 -3.08 4.59 4.98
N ILE A 57 -4.37 4.81 5.13
CA ILE A 57 -4.97 6.13 4.94
C ILE A 57 -4.70 7.04 6.14
N ASN A 58 -4.97 6.55 7.35
CA ASN A 58 -4.80 7.35 8.55
C ASN A 58 -3.38 7.22 9.10
N LEU A 59 -2.61 8.29 9.00
CA LEU A 59 -1.22 8.33 9.46
C LEU A 59 -1.02 9.22 10.68
N GLY A 60 -2.12 9.54 11.37
CA GLY A 60 -2.05 10.29 12.63
C GLY A 60 -1.84 11.79 12.48
N THR A 61 -1.84 12.32 11.26
CA THR A 61 -1.66 13.73 10.96
C THR A 61 -2.73 14.19 9.98
N GLU A 62 -2.73 15.49 9.63
CA GLU A 62 -3.66 16.02 8.63
C GLU A 62 -3.42 15.38 7.25
N GLU A 63 -2.16 15.13 6.92
CA GLU A 63 -1.85 14.44 5.67
C GLU A 63 -2.16 12.97 5.79
N SER A 64 -2.96 12.45 4.87
CA SER A 64 -3.33 11.04 4.83
C SER A 64 -2.44 10.28 3.86
N GLY A 65 -2.54 8.95 3.89
CA GLY A 65 -1.87 8.12 2.92
C GLY A 65 -2.34 8.40 1.49
N ILE A 66 -3.58 8.82 1.32
CA ILE A 66 -4.10 9.22 0.00
C ILE A 66 -3.34 10.44 -0.52
N ASP A 67 -3.07 11.41 0.36
CA ASP A 67 -2.28 12.59 -0.01
C ASP A 67 -0.87 12.20 -0.45
N VAL A 68 -0.26 11.24 0.24
CA VAL A 68 1.06 10.73 -0.11
C VAL A 68 1.05 10.11 -1.51
N VAL A 69 0.06 9.29 -1.82
CA VAL A 69 -0.09 8.67 -3.15
C VAL A 69 -0.23 9.75 -4.21
N LYS A 70 -1.05 10.75 -3.94
CA LYS A 70 -1.30 11.85 -4.88
C LYS A 70 0.00 12.61 -5.22
N VAL A 71 0.86 12.81 -4.23
CA VAL A 71 2.14 13.49 -4.42
C VAL A 71 3.15 12.61 -5.13
N LEU A 72 3.25 11.33 -4.74
CA LEU A 72 4.31 10.45 -5.22
C LEU A 72 4.04 9.78 -6.55
N LYS A 73 2.79 9.41 -6.85
CA LYS A 73 2.50 8.66 -8.08
C LYS A 73 3.00 9.37 -9.36
N PRO A 74 2.82 10.69 -9.52
CA PRO A 74 3.37 11.38 -10.69
C PRO A 74 4.90 11.40 -10.74
N ARG A 75 5.56 11.35 -9.58
CA ARG A 75 7.03 11.40 -9.51
C ARG A 75 7.68 10.05 -9.78
N ILE A 76 7.00 8.97 -9.37
CA ILE A 76 7.53 7.60 -9.50
C ILE A 76 6.44 6.70 -10.09
N PRO A 77 6.08 6.93 -11.37
CA PRO A 77 4.92 6.23 -11.96
C PRO A 77 5.06 4.70 -12.03
N ASP A 78 6.27 4.18 -11.94
CA ASP A 78 6.50 2.73 -11.97
C ASP A 78 6.26 2.05 -10.63
N THR A 79 6.17 2.81 -9.54
CA THR A 79 5.80 2.27 -8.24
C THR A 79 4.28 2.16 -8.14
N ASN A 80 3.79 0.99 -7.74
CA ASN A 80 2.35 0.77 -7.60
C ASN A 80 1.95 0.89 -6.14
N PHE A 81 0.89 1.66 -5.89
CA PHE A 81 0.40 1.91 -4.54
C PHE A 81 -0.89 1.14 -4.29
N MET A 82 -0.95 0.45 -3.16
CA MET A 82 -2.16 -0.24 -2.71
C MET A 82 -2.53 0.28 -1.33
N ILE A 83 -3.77 0.74 -1.20
CA ILE A 83 -4.29 1.15 0.10
C ILE A 83 -4.59 -0.10 0.93
N CYS A 84 -4.18 -0.08 2.20
CA CYS A 84 -4.44 -1.15 3.15
C CYS A 84 -5.00 -0.49 4.41
N THR A 85 -6.31 -0.56 4.62
CA THR A 85 -6.98 0.27 5.61
C THR A 85 -8.22 -0.40 6.21
N VAL A 86 -8.78 0.21 7.26
CA VAL A 86 -10.05 -0.22 7.83
C VAL A 86 -11.25 0.50 7.20
N TYR A 87 -11.02 1.52 6.39
CA TYR A 87 -12.10 2.34 5.83
C TYR A 87 -12.75 1.70 4.62
N GLU A 88 -14.08 1.66 4.61
CA GLU A 88 -14.88 1.10 3.51
C GLU A 88 -15.80 2.13 2.86
N GLU A 89 -15.71 3.40 3.28
CA GLU A 89 -16.56 4.46 2.75
C GLU A 89 -16.26 4.73 1.27
N ASP A 90 -17.31 4.89 0.47
CA ASP A 90 -17.19 5.14 -0.96
C ASP A 90 -16.28 6.34 -1.25
N GLU A 91 -16.43 7.40 -0.46
CA GLU A 91 -15.64 8.61 -0.61
C GLU A 91 -14.15 8.34 -0.52
N LYS A 92 -13.72 7.55 0.48
CA LYS A 92 -12.31 7.21 0.66
C LYS A 92 -11.78 6.36 -0.49
N ILE A 93 -12.60 5.42 -0.95
CA ILE A 93 -12.22 4.53 -2.05
C ILE A 93 -11.99 5.34 -3.32
N PHE A 94 -12.94 6.21 -3.67
CA PHE A 94 -12.82 7.02 -4.88
C PHE A 94 -11.67 8.03 -4.79
N GLU A 95 -11.43 8.63 -3.63
CA GLU A 95 -10.30 9.51 -3.43
C GLU A 95 -8.98 8.78 -3.67
N ALA A 96 -8.85 7.57 -3.10
CA ALA A 96 -7.63 6.78 -3.23
C ALA A 96 -7.34 6.40 -4.68
N LEU A 97 -8.35 5.90 -5.39
CA LEU A 97 -8.20 5.52 -6.79
C LEU A 97 -7.90 6.71 -7.67
N SER A 98 -8.58 7.84 -7.41
CA SER A 98 -8.33 9.08 -8.15
C SER A 98 -6.93 9.64 -7.91
N ALA A 99 -6.37 9.41 -6.71
CA ALA A 99 -5.01 9.85 -6.39
C ALA A 99 -3.94 9.01 -7.10
N GLY A 100 -4.29 7.83 -7.59
CA GLY A 100 -3.36 6.96 -8.31
C GLY A 100 -3.10 5.61 -7.69
N ALA A 101 -3.82 5.24 -6.62
CA ALA A 101 -3.71 3.90 -6.07
C ALA A 101 -4.35 2.90 -7.04
N SER A 102 -3.69 1.77 -7.24
CA SER A 102 -4.17 0.72 -8.15
C SER A 102 -4.84 -0.43 -7.42
N GLY A 103 -4.73 -0.48 -6.09
CA GLY A 103 -5.37 -1.51 -5.30
C GLY A 103 -5.91 -0.94 -3.99
N TYR A 104 -6.87 -1.64 -3.42
CA TYR A 104 -7.50 -1.21 -2.18
C TYR A 104 -7.98 -2.45 -1.41
N ILE A 105 -7.33 -2.74 -0.30
CA ILE A 105 -7.67 -3.90 0.51
C ILE A 105 -7.90 -3.50 1.96
N LEU A 106 -8.65 -4.31 2.67
CA LEU A 106 -8.95 -4.06 4.07
C LEU A 106 -7.90 -4.72 4.98
N LYS A 107 -7.62 -4.11 6.13
CA LYS A 107 -6.62 -4.60 7.08
C LYS A 107 -6.91 -6.01 7.61
N LYS A 108 -8.16 -6.45 7.57
CA LYS A 108 -8.55 -7.79 7.99
C LYS A 108 -8.18 -8.89 6.99
N THR A 109 -7.59 -8.51 5.85
CA THR A 109 -7.17 -9.46 4.82
C THR A 109 -6.14 -10.44 5.39
N PRO A 110 -6.33 -11.76 5.23
CA PRO A 110 -5.36 -12.75 5.73
C PRO A 110 -4.00 -12.62 5.04
N PRO A 111 -2.90 -12.99 5.73
CA PRO A 111 -1.55 -12.85 5.18
C PRO A 111 -1.35 -13.46 3.79
N GLY A 112 -1.84 -14.66 3.55
CA GLY A 112 -1.69 -15.31 2.24
C GLY A 112 -2.37 -14.51 1.12
N ARG A 113 -3.55 -13.99 1.39
CA ARG A 113 -4.29 -13.17 0.42
C ARG A 113 -3.60 -11.82 0.22
N MET A 114 -3.01 -11.27 1.28
CA MET A 114 -2.24 -10.02 1.21
C MET A 114 -1.07 -10.18 0.23
N LEU A 115 -0.33 -11.29 0.36
CA LEU A 115 0.81 -11.56 -0.51
C LEU A 115 0.38 -11.75 -1.98
N GLU A 116 -0.76 -12.42 -2.20
CA GLU A 116 -1.31 -12.57 -3.55
C GLU A 116 -1.67 -11.22 -4.14
N ALA A 117 -2.24 -10.33 -3.33
CA ALA A 117 -2.61 -8.98 -3.77
C ALA A 117 -1.36 -8.18 -4.16
N ILE A 118 -0.29 -8.28 -3.40
CA ILE A 118 0.97 -7.62 -3.72
C ILE A 118 1.50 -8.09 -5.07
N ARG A 119 1.48 -9.39 -5.31
CA ARG A 119 1.93 -9.96 -6.59
C ARG A 119 1.04 -9.51 -7.74
N GLU A 120 -0.27 -9.55 -7.54
CA GLU A 120 -1.23 -9.11 -8.55
C GLU A 120 -1.00 -7.66 -8.93
N LEU A 121 -0.75 -6.80 -7.93
CA LEU A 121 -0.44 -5.39 -8.15
C LEU A 121 0.86 -5.23 -8.93
N TYR A 122 1.88 -5.98 -8.53
CA TYR A 122 3.18 -5.97 -9.21
C TYR A 122 3.05 -6.37 -10.69
N GLU A 123 2.15 -7.29 -11.00
CA GLU A 123 1.92 -7.77 -12.35
C GLU A 123 0.97 -6.88 -13.17
N GLY A 124 0.58 -5.75 -12.62
CA GLY A 124 -0.24 -4.77 -13.33
C GLY A 124 -1.74 -4.87 -13.08
N GLY A 125 -2.16 -5.72 -12.15
CA GLY A 125 -3.56 -5.85 -11.80
C GLY A 125 -4.03 -4.80 -10.80
N ALA A 126 -5.29 -4.88 -10.41
CA ALA A 126 -5.93 -3.96 -9.48
C ALA A 126 -6.62 -4.74 -8.36
N PRO A 127 -5.84 -5.29 -7.41
CA PRO A 127 -6.41 -6.09 -6.34
C PRO A 127 -7.32 -5.28 -5.42
N MET A 128 -8.48 -5.84 -5.10
CA MET A 128 -9.46 -5.21 -4.22
C MET A 128 -10.15 -6.27 -3.40
N SER A 129 -10.43 -5.94 -2.12
CA SER A 129 -11.29 -6.79 -1.30
C SER A 129 -12.66 -6.85 -1.96
N SER A 130 -13.36 -7.98 -1.82
CA SER A 130 -14.68 -8.16 -2.46
C SER A 130 -15.65 -7.02 -2.14
N GLN A 131 -15.67 -6.57 -0.89
CA GLN A 131 -16.53 -5.47 -0.46
C GLN A 131 -16.20 -4.17 -1.22
N ILE A 132 -14.92 -3.94 -1.48
CA ILE A 132 -14.45 -2.74 -2.18
C ILE A 132 -14.77 -2.83 -3.67
N ALA A 133 -14.50 -3.99 -4.26
CA ALA A 133 -14.75 -4.20 -5.70
C ALA A 133 -16.22 -3.96 -6.07
N ARG A 134 -17.14 -4.37 -5.20
CA ARG A 134 -18.58 -4.16 -5.42
C ARG A 134 -18.96 -2.69 -5.51
N LYS A 135 -18.23 -1.82 -4.80
CA LYS A 135 -18.51 -0.38 -4.77
C LYS A 135 -17.97 0.34 -5.99
N VAL A 136 -16.98 -0.23 -6.65
CA VAL A 136 -16.32 0.38 -7.81
C VAL A 136 -17.04 0.04 -9.13
N VAL A 137 -17.75 -1.09 -9.18
CA VAL A 137 -18.46 -1.54 -10.40
C VAL A 137 -19.73 -0.75 -10.70
#